data_54c758e37b920cef829b5d3b99bca643
#
_entry.id   54c758e37b920cef829b5d3b99bca643
#
_cell.length_a   1.000
_cell.length_b   1.000
_cell.length_c   1.000
_cell.angle_alpha   90.00
_cell.angle_beta   90.00
_cell.angle_gamma   90.00
#
_symmetry.space_group_name_H-M   'P 1'
#
loop_
_entity.id
_entity.type
_entity.pdbx_description
1 polymer ?
#
loop_
_entity_poly.entity_id
_entity_poly.type
_entity_poly.pdbx_seq_one_letter_code
_entity_poly.pdbx_strand_id
1 'polypeptide(L)'
;MKRVIYFVSAASLLVGVTTYSQQPPAAGQKIGLATSLQNGYAGIKRNFTAAAEKMPEADYTFKPGTTPEAQTYTAVIAHIAQSQFGQCSTLKGVPNPMQGKNLEQELKTKAEVTKALADSYALCDDVFAQVTDANATEMVKAGQNEVTRAAALYGVIVHGNEMAGTAYVYLRSKNLVPPPTEGRGMRGRGN
;
A
#
# COMPACT_ATOMS: atom_id res chain seq x y z
N MET A 1 58.47 -11.73 28.98
CA MET A 1 57.56 -11.10 28.04
C MET A 1 56.16 -11.68 28.29
N LYS A 2 55.27 -10.93 28.97
CA LYS A 2 53.90 -11.36 29.31
C LYS A 2 52.96 -10.89 28.17
N ARG A 3 52.32 -11.81 27.43
CA ARG A 3 51.33 -11.54 26.42
C ARG A 3 49.97 -11.33 27.14
N VAL A 4 49.39 -10.14 27.01
CA VAL A 4 48.03 -9.84 27.43
C VAL A 4 47.10 -10.12 26.28
N ILE A 5 46.16 -11.05 26.43
CA ILE A 5 45.13 -11.39 25.47
C ILE A 5 43.88 -10.59 25.85
N TYR A 6 43.46 -9.67 24.98
CA TYR A 6 42.20 -8.95 25.13
C TYR A 6 41.08 -9.78 24.48
N PHE A 7 40.12 -10.23 25.28
CA PHE A 7 38.85 -10.76 24.77
C PHE A 7 37.91 -9.60 24.44
N VAL A 8 37.60 -9.43 23.14
CA VAL A 8 36.56 -8.52 22.68
C VAL A 8 35.25 -9.29 22.67
N SER A 9 34.37 -9.04 23.63
CA SER A 9 33.03 -9.57 23.66
C SER A 9 32.16 -8.77 22.70
N ALA A 10 31.79 -9.34 21.54
CA ALA A 10 30.79 -8.77 20.64
C ALA A 10 29.40 -9.04 21.22
N ALA A 11 28.77 -8.01 21.78
CA ALA A 11 27.37 -8.05 22.15
C ALA A 11 26.50 -7.88 20.88
N SER A 12 25.89 -8.96 20.41
CA SER A 12 24.93 -8.93 19.33
C SER A 12 23.60 -8.39 19.83
N LEU A 13 23.27 -7.14 19.47
CA LEU A 13 21.95 -6.55 19.67
C LEU A 13 20.98 -7.21 18.68
N LEU A 14 20.18 -8.15 19.16
CA LEU A 14 19.01 -8.67 18.45
C LEU A 14 17.92 -7.58 18.46
N VAL A 15 17.82 -6.81 17.37
CA VAL A 15 16.68 -5.94 17.12
C VAL A 15 15.51 -6.86 16.73
N GLY A 16 14.61 -7.10 17.68
CA GLY A 16 13.37 -7.83 17.43
C GLY A 16 12.47 -7.00 16.50
N VAL A 17 12.39 -7.39 15.25
CA VAL A 17 11.36 -6.87 14.32
C VAL A 17 10.04 -7.50 14.75
N THR A 18 9.21 -6.73 15.48
CA THR A 18 7.83 -7.11 15.77
C THR A 18 7.03 -7.00 14.46
N THR A 19 6.88 -8.10 13.75
CA THR A 19 5.91 -8.22 12.67
C THR A 19 4.52 -8.19 13.30
N TYR A 20 3.81 -7.06 13.15
CA TYR A 20 2.39 -7.00 13.48
C TYR A 20 1.65 -7.92 12.51
N SER A 21 1.43 -9.17 12.91
CA SER A 21 0.48 -10.06 12.27
C SER A 21 -0.92 -9.52 12.57
N GLN A 22 -1.52 -8.80 11.62
CA GLN A 22 -2.91 -8.35 11.74
C GLN A 22 -3.84 -9.54 11.51
N GLN A 23 -4.10 -10.28 12.57
CA GLN A 23 -5.19 -11.25 12.57
C GLN A 23 -6.53 -10.48 12.50
N PRO A 24 -7.50 -10.97 11.72
CA PRO A 24 -8.84 -10.39 11.73
C PRO A 24 -9.38 -10.37 13.18
N PRO A 25 -10.11 -9.31 13.56
CA PRO A 25 -10.73 -9.25 14.88
C PRO A 25 -11.61 -10.48 15.15
N ALA A 26 -11.63 -10.94 16.39
CA ALA A 26 -12.49 -12.05 16.80
C ALA A 26 -13.98 -11.71 16.55
N ALA A 27 -14.79 -12.71 16.23
CA ALA A 27 -16.22 -12.51 16.01
C ALA A 27 -16.89 -11.87 17.24
N GLY A 28 -17.70 -10.82 17.02
CA GLY A 28 -18.38 -10.08 18.09
C GLY A 28 -17.56 -9.00 18.79
N GLN A 29 -16.28 -8.80 18.41
CA GLN A 29 -15.47 -7.72 18.95
C GLN A 29 -15.95 -6.37 18.40
N LYS A 30 -16.11 -5.36 19.27
CA LYS A 30 -16.34 -3.97 18.85
C LYS A 30 -15.02 -3.37 18.39
N ILE A 31 -15.02 -2.80 17.18
CA ILE A 31 -13.85 -2.21 16.56
C ILE A 31 -14.07 -0.72 16.44
N GLY A 32 -13.14 0.09 16.95
CA GLY A 32 -13.16 1.54 16.84
C GLY A 32 -12.87 2.03 15.42
N LEU A 33 -13.07 3.32 15.20
CA LEU A 33 -12.87 3.96 13.89
C LEU A 33 -11.41 3.86 13.43
N ALA A 34 -10.46 4.16 14.32
CA ALA A 34 -9.03 4.08 14.01
C ALA A 34 -8.61 2.69 13.56
N THR A 35 -8.99 1.65 14.32
CA THR A 35 -8.71 0.25 13.97
C THR A 35 -9.37 -0.15 12.64
N SER A 36 -10.59 0.33 12.37
CA SER A 36 -11.28 0.07 11.10
C SER A 36 -10.53 0.66 9.91
N LEU A 37 -10.02 1.89 10.03
CA LEU A 37 -9.21 2.55 9.01
C LEU A 37 -7.88 1.81 8.80
N GLN A 38 -7.18 1.45 9.88
CA GLN A 38 -5.92 0.69 9.82
C GLN A 38 -6.09 -0.66 9.13
N ASN A 39 -7.16 -1.39 9.47
CA ASN A 39 -7.49 -2.70 8.85
C ASN A 39 -7.82 -2.55 7.35
N GLY A 40 -8.61 -1.54 6.99
CA GLY A 40 -8.93 -1.23 5.59
C GLY A 40 -7.69 -0.93 4.77
N TYR A 41 -6.82 -0.06 5.27
CA TYR A 41 -5.55 0.27 4.65
C TYR A 41 -4.62 -0.95 4.51
N ALA A 42 -4.44 -1.71 5.58
CA ALA A 42 -3.59 -2.91 5.55
C ALA A 42 -4.10 -3.96 4.54
N GLY A 43 -5.43 -4.10 4.42
CA GLY A 43 -6.05 -4.95 3.42
C GLY A 43 -5.72 -4.53 1.99
N ILE A 44 -5.84 -3.22 1.70
CA ILE A 44 -5.51 -2.68 0.39
C ILE A 44 -4.01 -2.77 0.09
N LYS A 45 -3.16 -2.38 1.01
CA LYS A 45 -1.70 -2.50 0.87
C LYS A 45 -1.32 -3.92 0.48
N ARG A 46 -1.74 -4.92 1.25
CA ARG A 46 -1.48 -6.33 0.97
C ARG A 46 -1.95 -6.76 -0.41
N ASN A 47 -3.20 -6.46 -0.73
CA ASN A 47 -3.83 -6.94 -1.96
C ASN A 47 -3.26 -6.25 -3.21
N PHE A 48 -2.99 -4.95 -3.13
CA PHE A 48 -2.45 -4.21 -4.27
C PHE A 48 -0.97 -4.53 -4.52
N THR A 49 -0.16 -4.66 -3.45
CA THR A 49 1.22 -5.14 -3.56
C THR A 49 1.27 -6.53 -4.20
N ALA A 50 0.44 -7.46 -3.72
CA ALA A 50 0.37 -8.79 -4.30
C ALA A 50 -0.11 -8.80 -5.77
N ALA A 51 -1.00 -7.87 -6.15
CA ALA A 51 -1.43 -7.72 -7.54
C ALA A 51 -0.28 -7.21 -8.42
N ALA A 52 0.47 -6.20 -7.95
CA ALA A 52 1.65 -5.69 -8.64
C ALA A 52 2.68 -6.81 -8.85
N GLU A 53 3.01 -7.55 -7.80
CA GLU A 53 3.98 -8.66 -7.89
C GLU A 53 3.52 -9.79 -8.82
N LYS A 54 2.24 -10.06 -8.86
CA LYS A 54 1.67 -11.19 -9.62
C LYS A 54 1.75 -11.03 -11.13
N MET A 55 1.66 -9.81 -11.64
CA MET A 55 1.77 -9.55 -13.08
C MET A 55 3.20 -9.87 -13.56
N PRO A 56 3.37 -10.70 -14.61
CA PRO A 56 4.67 -10.91 -15.23
C PRO A 56 5.27 -9.62 -15.78
N GLU A 57 6.59 -9.48 -15.74
CA GLU A 57 7.32 -8.32 -16.31
C GLU A 57 6.89 -8.00 -17.74
N ALA A 58 6.81 -9.03 -18.59
CA ALA A 58 6.45 -8.88 -20.01
C ALA A 58 5.06 -8.28 -20.24
N ASP A 59 4.17 -8.36 -19.22
CA ASP A 59 2.80 -7.87 -19.32
C ASP A 59 2.59 -6.49 -18.68
N TYR A 60 3.65 -5.85 -18.18
CA TYR A 60 3.54 -4.53 -17.57
C TYR A 60 3.17 -3.42 -18.56
N THR A 61 3.48 -3.60 -19.84
CA THR A 61 3.08 -2.67 -20.91
C THR A 61 1.69 -2.96 -21.49
N PHE A 62 1.02 -4.02 -21.01
CA PHE A 62 -0.31 -4.39 -21.49
C PHE A 62 -1.34 -3.32 -21.17
N LYS A 63 -2.24 -3.08 -22.15
CA LYS A 63 -3.44 -2.24 -22.04
C LYS A 63 -4.66 -3.09 -22.34
N PRO A 64 -5.75 -3.02 -21.55
CA PRO A 64 -6.96 -3.82 -21.80
C PRO A 64 -7.85 -3.26 -22.92
N GLY A 65 -7.54 -2.08 -23.43
CA GLY A 65 -8.29 -1.39 -24.49
C GLY A 65 -7.37 -0.62 -25.43
N THR A 66 -7.96 -0.10 -26.51
CA THR A 66 -7.26 0.66 -27.56
C THR A 66 -7.60 2.15 -27.55
N THR A 67 -8.44 2.61 -26.62
CA THR A 67 -8.76 4.03 -26.50
C THR A 67 -7.53 4.83 -26.03
N PRO A 68 -7.44 6.12 -26.37
CA PRO A 68 -6.31 6.97 -25.94
C PRO A 68 -6.09 7.00 -24.41
N GLU A 69 -7.18 6.88 -23.64
CA GLU A 69 -7.17 6.90 -22.18
C GLU A 69 -6.73 5.57 -21.55
N ALA A 70 -6.65 4.50 -22.34
CA ALA A 70 -6.24 3.19 -21.84
C ALA A 70 -4.79 3.26 -21.34
N GLN A 71 -4.63 3.02 -20.06
CA GLN A 71 -3.32 3.02 -19.40
C GLN A 71 -2.64 1.66 -19.52
N THR A 72 -1.30 1.65 -19.40
CA THR A 72 -0.55 0.40 -19.20
C THR A 72 -0.68 -0.05 -17.75
N TYR A 73 -0.42 -1.34 -17.49
CA TYR A 73 -0.37 -1.82 -16.11
C TYR A 73 0.70 -1.07 -15.30
N THR A 74 1.84 -0.76 -15.92
CA THR A 74 2.89 0.10 -15.32
C THR A 74 2.29 1.43 -14.83
N ALA A 75 1.52 2.12 -15.68
CA ALA A 75 0.93 3.41 -15.33
C ALA A 75 -0.09 3.28 -14.20
N VAL A 76 -0.89 2.21 -14.17
CA VAL A 76 -1.85 1.94 -13.06
C VAL A 76 -1.12 1.78 -11.72
N ILE A 77 0.00 1.04 -11.68
CA ILE A 77 0.78 0.88 -10.44
C ILE A 77 1.48 2.19 -10.05
N ALA A 78 2.06 2.90 -11.02
CA ALA A 78 2.71 4.19 -10.80
C ALA A 78 1.71 5.25 -10.27
N HIS A 79 0.48 5.25 -10.78
CA HIS A 79 -0.58 6.18 -10.37
C HIS A 79 -0.90 6.07 -8.88
N ILE A 80 -1.08 4.86 -8.37
CA ILE A 80 -1.36 4.70 -6.93
C ILE A 80 -0.17 5.12 -6.07
N ALA A 81 1.06 4.81 -6.50
CA ALA A 81 2.25 5.25 -5.79
C ALA A 81 2.34 6.79 -5.73
N GLN A 82 2.13 7.46 -6.87
CA GLN A 82 2.13 8.92 -6.94
C GLN A 82 1.05 9.56 -6.07
N SER A 83 -0.18 9.03 -6.11
CA SER A 83 -1.31 9.49 -5.31
C SER A 83 -1.03 9.34 -3.80
N GLN A 84 -0.47 8.21 -3.38
CA GLN A 84 -0.11 7.95 -1.99
C GLN A 84 0.99 8.89 -1.50
N PHE A 85 2.03 9.14 -2.30
CA PHE A 85 3.05 10.13 -1.96
C PHE A 85 2.42 11.51 -1.71
N GLY A 86 1.50 11.95 -2.55
CA GLY A 86 0.82 13.23 -2.39
C GLY A 86 -0.05 13.27 -1.13
N GLN A 87 -0.95 12.31 -0.99
CA GLN A 87 -1.93 12.27 0.10
C GLN A 87 -1.25 12.07 1.46
N CYS A 88 -0.35 11.07 1.56
CA CYS A 88 0.28 10.75 2.83
C CYS A 88 1.33 11.79 3.26
N SER A 89 2.03 12.45 2.32
CA SER A 89 2.89 13.58 2.64
C SER A 89 2.10 14.73 3.25
N THR A 90 0.95 15.07 2.65
CA THR A 90 0.05 16.11 3.17
C THR A 90 -0.44 15.78 4.58
N LEU A 91 -0.89 14.55 4.80
CA LEU A 91 -1.38 14.08 6.10
C LEU A 91 -0.30 14.00 7.17
N LYS A 92 0.94 13.71 6.77
CA LYS A 92 2.11 13.67 7.64
C LYS A 92 2.69 15.06 7.91
N GLY A 93 2.34 16.07 7.10
CA GLY A 93 2.89 17.42 7.19
C GLY A 93 4.34 17.52 6.70
N VAL A 94 4.73 16.69 5.71
CA VAL A 94 6.07 16.68 5.12
C VAL A 94 6.02 17.03 3.63
N PRO A 95 7.11 17.52 3.03
CA PRO A 95 7.18 17.72 1.59
C PRO A 95 6.92 16.41 0.82
N ASN A 96 6.18 16.50 -0.29
CA ASN A 96 5.99 15.35 -1.17
C ASN A 96 7.32 15.04 -1.89
N PRO A 97 7.93 13.85 -1.70
CA PRO A 97 9.20 13.48 -2.31
C PRO A 97 9.12 13.35 -3.84
N MET A 98 7.89 13.24 -4.39
CA MET A 98 7.63 13.16 -5.83
C MET A 98 7.06 14.46 -6.41
N GLN A 99 7.19 15.59 -5.70
CA GLN A 99 6.71 16.88 -6.20
C GLN A 99 7.39 17.23 -7.53
N GLY A 100 6.58 17.58 -8.54
CA GLY A 100 7.05 17.92 -9.88
C GLY A 100 7.41 16.74 -10.77
N LYS A 101 7.30 15.50 -10.29
CA LYS A 101 7.49 14.28 -11.08
C LYS A 101 6.15 13.72 -11.57
N ASN A 102 6.20 13.01 -12.68
CA ASN A 102 5.08 12.23 -13.19
C ASN A 102 5.50 10.76 -13.29
N LEU A 103 5.22 10.00 -12.23
CA LEU A 103 5.65 8.59 -12.13
C LEU A 103 5.01 7.72 -13.22
N GLU A 104 3.79 8.01 -13.66
CA GLU A 104 3.12 7.28 -14.74
C GLU A 104 3.86 7.40 -16.07
N GLN A 105 4.52 8.55 -16.30
CA GLN A 105 5.31 8.80 -17.49
C GLN A 105 6.78 8.42 -17.34
N GLU A 106 7.34 8.52 -16.14
CA GLU A 106 8.77 8.33 -15.89
C GLU A 106 9.14 6.85 -15.68
N LEU A 107 8.31 6.09 -14.92
CA LEU A 107 8.61 4.70 -14.59
C LEU A 107 8.20 3.76 -15.73
N LYS A 108 9.06 2.80 -16.09
CA LYS A 108 8.89 1.93 -17.26
C LYS A 108 8.90 0.44 -16.94
N THR A 109 9.56 0.05 -15.87
CA THR A 109 9.80 -1.36 -15.52
C THR A 109 8.99 -1.77 -14.28
N LYS A 110 8.72 -3.06 -14.15
CA LYS A 110 8.12 -3.64 -12.94
C LYS A 110 8.91 -3.27 -11.69
N ALA A 111 10.23 -3.39 -11.75
CA ALA A 111 11.10 -3.11 -10.61
C ALA A 111 10.98 -1.64 -10.13
N GLU A 112 10.94 -0.69 -11.06
CA GLU A 112 10.80 0.74 -10.73
C GLU A 112 9.44 1.03 -10.07
N VAL A 113 8.34 0.55 -10.65
CA VAL A 113 7.00 0.86 -10.11
C VAL A 113 6.70 0.10 -8.82
N THR A 114 7.18 -1.14 -8.65
CA THR A 114 6.99 -1.87 -7.40
C THR A 114 7.81 -1.27 -6.27
N LYS A 115 9.02 -0.76 -6.58
CA LYS A 115 9.80 0.02 -5.61
C LYS A 115 9.08 1.31 -5.22
N ALA A 116 8.60 2.10 -6.18
CA ALA A 116 7.88 3.33 -5.90
C ALA A 116 6.62 3.06 -5.06
N LEU A 117 5.90 1.97 -5.36
CA LEU A 117 4.74 1.53 -4.60
C LEU A 117 5.12 1.17 -3.15
N ALA A 118 6.21 0.43 -2.95
CA ALA A 118 6.68 0.07 -1.62
C ALA A 118 7.08 1.31 -0.80
N ASP A 119 7.81 2.25 -1.42
CA ASP A 119 8.23 3.50 -0.78
C ASP A 119 7.01 4.38 -0.40
N SER A 120 5.99 4.46 -1.27
CA SER A 120 4.77 5.20 -1.00
C SER A 120 3.95 4.59 0.14
N TYR A 121 3.89 3.25 0.21
CA TYR A 121 3.27 2.56 1.33
C TYR A 121 4.03 2.77 2.64
N ALA A 122 5.37 2.79 2.62
CA ALA A 122 6.15 3.07 3.82
C ALA A 122 5.83 4.46 4.41
N LEU A 123 5.63 5.47 3.54
CA LEU A 123 5.20 6.80 3.98
C LEU A 123 3.78 6.76 4.58
N CYS A 124 2.84 6.05 3.95
CA CYS A 124 1.47 5.92 4.43
C CYS A 124 1.37 5.08 5.72
N ASP A 125 2.24 4.08 5.91
CA ASP A 125 2.28 3.27 7.14
C ASP A 125 2.40 4.16 8.39
N ASP A 126 3.29 5.15 8.34
CA ASP A 126 3.48 6.10 9.45
C ASP A 126 2.21 6.92 9.73
N VAL A 127 1.50 7.33 8.67
CA VAL A 127 0.27 8.12 8.79
C VAL A 127 -0.85 7.30 9.42
N PHE A 128 -1.04 6.06 8.95
CA PHE A 128 -2.07 5.17 9.48
C PHE A 128 -1.74 4.65 10.88
N ALA A 129 -0.47 4.50 11.23
CA ALA A 129 -0.05 4.11 12.58
C ALA A 129 -0.40 5.16 13.65
N GLN A 130 -0.49 6.45 13.26
CA GLN A 130 -0.73 7.54 14.19
C GLN A 130 -2.22 7.83 14.44
N VAL A 131 -3.16 7.24 13.68
CA VAL A 131 -4.58 7.47 13.90
C VAL A 131 -5.06 6.75 15.15
N THR A 132 -5.82 7.48 15.97
CA THR A 132 -6.53 6.99 17.16
C THR A 132 -7.98 7.43 17.10
N ASP A 133 -8.86 6.80 17.86
CA ASP A 133 -10.26 7.24 17.94
C ASP A 133 -10.39 8.68 18.48
N ALA A 134 -9.44 9.11 19.32
CA ALA A 134 -9.42 10.46 19.87
C ALA A 134 -9.07 11.54 18.82
N ASN A 135 -8.12 11.26 17.90
CA ASN A 135 -7.70 12.23 16.89
C ASN A 135 -8.38 12.07 15.53
N ALA A 136 -9.23 11.06 15.35
CA ALA A 136 -9.90 10.77 14.09
C ALA A 136 -10.79 11.92 13.57
N THR A 137 -11.31 12.74 14.47
CA THR A 137 -12.19 13.90 14.16
C THR A 137 -11.44 15.23 14.04
N GLU A 138 -10.12 15.27 14.29
CA GLU A 138 -9.31 16.46 14.08
C GLU A 138 -9.31 16.88 12.61
N MET A 139 -9.40 18.20 12.38
CA MET A 139 -9.32 18.75 11.03
C MET A 139 -7.90 18.73 10.51
N VAL A 140 -7.72 18.24 9.29
CA VAL A 140 -6.44 18.14 8.59
C VAL A 140 -6.59 18.64 7.15
N LYS A 141 -5.50 19.11 6.57
CA LYS A 141 -5.49 19.47 5.15
C LYS A 141 -5.62 18.23 4.26
N ALA A 142 -6.49 18.35 3.23
CA ALA A 142 -6.64 17.38 2.15
C ALA A 142 -6.81 18.15 0.83
N GLY A 143 -5.74 18.36 0.11
CA GLY A 143 -5.70 19.25 -1.05
C GLY A 143 -5.96 20.70 -0.68
N GLN A 144 -7.00 21.30 -1.27
CA GLN A 144 -7.43 22.68 -1.00
C GLN A 144 -8.40 22.78 0.19
N ASN A 145 -8.87 21.66 0.73
CA ASN A 145 -9.88 21.60 1.78
C ASN A 145 -9.30 21.20 3.12
N GLU A 146 -10.04 21.46 4.18
CA GLU A 146 -9.86 20.84 5.49
C GLU A 146 -10.99 19.84 5.72
N VAL A 147 -10.64 18.63 6.12
CA VAL A 147 -11.57 17.54 6.42
C VAL A 147 -11.14 16.85 7.70
N THR A 148 -12.01 16.02 8.29
CA THR A 148 -11.56 15.20 9.42
C THR A 148 -10.45 14.26 9.00
N ARG A 149 -9.52 13.95 9.92
CA ARG A 149 -8.44 12.96 9.70
C ARG A 149 -9.01 11.64 9.19
N ALA A 150 -10.11 11.18 9.78
CA ALA A 150 -10.78 9.96 9.34
C ALA A 150 -11.24 10.03 7.89
N ALA A 151 -11.83 11.16 7.45
CA ALA A 151 -12.26 11.33 6.07
C ALA A 151 -11.09 11.34 5.09
N ALA A 152 -9.98 12.02 5.44
CA ALA A 152 -8.77 12.02 4.61
C ALA A 152 -8.16 10.62 4.47
N LEU A 153 -8.03 9.86 5.58
CA LEU A 153 -7.54 8.48 5.57
C LEU A 153 -8.47 7.54 4.80
N TYR A 154 -9.78 7.72 4.95
CA TYR A 154 -10.77 6.97 4.17
C TYR A 154 -10.62 7.24 2.67
N GLY A 155 -10.32 8.47 2.28
CA GLY A 155 -10.02 8.83 0.88
C GLY A 155 -8.84 8.03 0.30
N VAL A 156 -7.77 7.84 1.06
CA VAL A 156 -6.63 6.98 0.65
C VAL A 156 -7.09 5.53 0.43
N ILE A 157 -7.93 5.00 1.33
CA ILE A 157 -8.46 3.63 1.24
C ILE A 157 -9.38 3.48 0.02
N VAL A 158 -10.29 4.43 -0.20
CA VAL A 158 -11.26 4.38 -1.32
C VAL A 158 -10.52 4.40 -2.64
N HIS A 159 -9.60 5.34 -2.82
CA HIS A 159 -8.80 5.42 -4.05
C HIS A 159 -7.94 4.15 -4.26
N GLY A 160 -7.36 3.62 -3.19
CA GLY A 160 -6.64 2.34 -3.25
C GLY A 160 -7.53 1.17 -3.69
N ASN A 161 -8.79 1.10 -3.23
CA ASN A 161 -9.75 0.07 -3.64
C ASN A 161 -10.17 0.23 -5.11
N GLU A 162 -10.41 1.44 -5.57
CA GLU A 162 -10.71 1.76 -6.97
C GLU A 162 -9.59 1.26 -7.89
N MET A 163 -8.36 1.63 -7.57
CA MET A 163 -7.20 1.25 -8.37
C MET A 163 -6.89 -0.26 -8.28
N ALA A 164 -7.16 -0.89 -7.13
CA ALA A 164 -7.06 -2.34 -7.02
C ALA A 164 -8.08 -3.04 -7.91
N GLY A 165 -9.32 -2.57 -7.95
CA GLY A 165 -10.34 -3.06 -8.88
C GLY A 165 -9.88 -2.97 -10.33
N THR A 166 -9.31 -1.83 -10.71
CA THR A 166 -8.69 -1.62 -12.04
C THR A 166 -7.57 -2.65 -12.29
N ALA A 167 -6.59 -2.77 -11.39
CA ALA A 167 -5.48 -3.72 -11.52
C ALA A 167 -5.97 -5.17 -11.67
N TYR A 168 -7.07 -5.55 -11.00
CA TYR A 168 -7.64 -6.90 -11.08
C TYR A 168 -8.24 -7.20 -12.45
N VAL A 169 -8.76 -6.19 -13.17
CA VAL A 169 -9.20 -6.36 -14.58
C VAL A 169 -8.00 -6.73 -15.45
N TYR A 170 -6.86 -6.06 -15.27
CA TYR A 170 -5.64 -6.39 -16.03
C TYR A 170 -5.17 -7.82 -15.74
N LEU A 171 -5.13 -8.23 -14.48
CA LEU A 171 -4.77 -9.60 -14.10
C LEU A 171 -5.68 -10.63 -14.78
N ARG A 172 -7.01 -10.43 -14.71
CA ARG A 172 -7.97 -11.32 -15.34
C ARG A 172 -7.82 -11.38 -16.87
N SER A 173 -7.51 -10.26 -17.51
CA SER A 173 -7.24 -10.21 -18.96
C SER A 173 -6.00 -11.02 -19.36
N LYS A 174 -5.13 -11.33 -18.38
CA LYS A 174 -3.97 -12.21 -18.53
C LYS A 174 -4.18 -13.61 -17.92
N ASN A 175 -5.42 -13.99 -17.64
CA ASN A 175 -5.79 -15.26 -17.00
C ASN A 175 -5.16 -15.47 -15.61
N LEU A 176 -4.83 -14.37 -14.91
CA LEU A 176 -4.32 -14.41 -13.56
C LEU A 176 -5.45 -14.16 -12.55
N VAL A 177 -5.53 -14.98 -11.51
CA VAL A 177 -6.51 -14.81 -10.43
C VAL A 177 -6.05 -13.66 -9.52
N PRO A 178 -6.89 -12.61 -9.30
CA PRO A 178 -6.54 -11.53 -8.39
C PRO A 178 -6.38 -12.02 -6.94
N PRO A 179 -5.41 -11.45 -6.15
CA PRO A 179 -5.09 -11.89 -4.80
C PRO A 179 -6.29 -12.06 -3.85
N PRO A 180 -7.29 -11.14 -3.79
CA PRO A 180 -8.40 -11.28 -2.85
C PRO A 180 -9.40 -12.36 -3.24
N THR A 181 -9.29 -12.95 -4.43
CA THR A 181 -10.16 -14.05 -4.89
C THR A 181 -9.46 -15.40 -4.89
N GLU A 182 -8.16 -15.45 -4.57
CA GLU A 182 -7.43 -16.71 -4.39
C GLU A 182 -8.04 -17.53 -3.25
N GLY A 183 -8.27 -18.80 -3.52
CA GLY A 183 -8.85 -19.73 -2.54
C GLY A 183 -10.37 -19.64 -2.34
N ARG A 184 -11.07 -18.62 -2.90
CA ARG A 184 -12.53 -18.56 -2.80
C ARG A 184 -13.23 -19.64 -3.62
N GLY A 185 -12.65 -20.04 -4.75
CA GLY A 185 -13.21 -21.10 -5.61
C GLY A 185 -13.21 -22.50 -4.98
N MET A 186 -12.41 -22.73 -3.94
CA MET A 186 -12.40 -24.01 -3.23
C MET A 186 -13.47 -24.13 -2.13
N ARG A 187 -14.02 -23.02 -1.64
CA ARG A 187 -15.04 -23.02 -0.59
C ARG A 187 -16.48 -23.14 -1.11
N GLY A 188 -16.70 -22.98 -2.42
CA GLY A 188 -18.03 -23.00 -3.04
C GLY A 188 -18.40 -24.29 -3.78
N ARG A 189 -17.56 -25.35 -3.75
CA ARG A 189 -17.81 -26.63 -4.41
C ARG A 189 -17.97 -27.82 -3.45
N GLY A 190 -18.28 -27.52 -2.20
CA GLY A 190 -18.63 -28.55 -1.23
C GLY A 190 -20.13 -28.55 -1.03
N ASN A 191 -20.86 -29.22 -1.89
CA ASN A 191 -22.17 -29.82 -1.69
C ASN A 191 -22.22 -31.13 -2.45
#